data_48c2a6f7511e5d063686846c1f714404
#
_entry.id   48c2a6f7511e5d063686846c1f714404
#
_cell.length_a   1.000
_cell.length_b   1.000
_cell.length_c   1.000
_cell.angle_alpha   90.00
_cell.angle_beta   90.00
_cell.angle_gamma   90.00
#
_symmetry.space_group_name_H-M   'P 1'
#
loop_
_entity.id
_entity.type
_entity.pdbx_description
1 polymer ?
#
loop_
_entity_poly.entity_id
_entity_poly.type
_entity_poly.pdbx_seq_one_letter_code
_entity_poly.pdbx_strand_id
1 'polypeptide(L)'
;MFVGVLLVYILVSFARVFLVYQLADNPVVHQGFKIFGSGSRIRYMAAGDSTAVGEGASSVENTYTYKLGEALAHGNEVEYQNVAVIGATTDSFIKDQLQQIIDYKPDIVTISIGANDRTHLKSNADILANYKTIIGELVEKTGARIYITDIPSFENASLLPMPFRSFLESRTRTLNPEIMALETSRVRVVDIHDFGWDNYPDITKTFAKDKFHPNDLGYENWTNAFLYKIQGH
;
A
#
# COMPACT_ATOMS: atom_id res chain seq x y z
N MET A 1 -25.15 -14.59 30.38
CA MET A 1 -24.25 -13.48 30.75
C MET A 1 -23.11 -13.28 29.73
N PHE A 2 -22.36 -14.30 29.33
CA PHE A 2 -21.24 -14.17 28.37
C PHE A 2 -21.63 -13.62 26.99
N VAL A 3 -22.76 -14.04 26.42
CA VAL A 3 -23.22 -13.58 25.10
C VAL A 3 -23.53 -12.07 25.10
N GLY A 4 -24.14 -11.56 26.17
CA GLY A 4 -24.43 -10.13 26.31
C GLY A 4 -23.18 -9.27 26.40
N VAL A 5 -22.15 -9.73 27.14
CA VAL A 5 -20.86 -9.03 27.26
C VAL A 5 -20.13 -9.01 25.91
N LEU A 6 -20.16 -10.12 25.17
CA LEU A 6 -19.54 -10.19 23.82
C LEU A 6 -20.23 -9.25 22.83
N LEU A 7 -21.56 -9.19 22.82
CA LEU A 7 -22.31 -8.28 21.96
C LEU A 7 -22.01 -6.82 22.27
N VAL A 8 -21.95 -6.44 23.54
CA VAL A 8 -21.59 -5.08 23.97
C VAL A 8 -20.16 -4.75 23.53
N TYR A 9 -19.20 -5.68 23.71
CA TYR A 9 -17.82 -5.49 23.25
C TYR A 9 -17.76 -5.26 21.74
N ILE A 10 -18.46 -6.05 20.94
CA ILE A 10 -18.52 -5.92 19.48
C ILE A 10 -19.10 -4.55 19.11
N LEU A 11 -20.24 -4.15 19.66
CA LEU A 11 -20.89 -2.87 19.37
C LEU A 11 -20.02 -1.68 19.73
N VAL A 12 -19.39 -1.70 20.91
CA VAL A 12 -18.45 -0.64 21.35
C VAL A 12 -17.23 -0.58 20.43
N SER A 13 -16.70 -1.74 20.00
CA SER A 13 -15.56 -1.81 19.10
C SER A 13 -15.89 -1.22 17.72
N PHE A 14 -17.05 -1.55 17.15
CA PHE A 14 -17.51 -0.97 15.88
C PHE A 14 -17.77 0.54 15.99
N ALA A 15 -18.44 0.97 17.05
CA ALA A 15 -18.67 2.39 17.32
C ALA A 15 -17.34 3.17 17.43
N ARG A 16 -16.35 2.58 18.12
CA ARG A 16 -15.01 3.17 18.24
C ARG A 16 -14.33 3.28 16.88
N VAL A 17 -14.31 2.21 16.08
CA VAL A 17 -13.70 2.22 14.72
C VAL A 17 -14.34 3.32 13.88
N PHE A 18 -15.67 3.36 13.84
CA PHE A 18 -16.40 4.39 13.10
C PHE A 18 -16.07 5.80 13.60
N LEU A 19 -16.08 6.02 14.91
CA LEU A 19 -15.83 7.34 15.50
C LEU A 19 -14.37 7.79 15.23
N VAL A 20 -13.40 6.91 15.45
CA VAL A 20 -11.98 7.23 15.26
C VAL A 20 -11.72 7.54 13.79
N TYR A 21 -12.26 6.77 12.86
CA TYR A 21 -12.09 7.01 11.44
C TYR A 21 -12.74 8.33 10.99
N GLN A 22 -13.99 8.60 11.42
CA GLN A 22 -14.70 9.83 11.06
C GLN A 22 -14.10 11.10 11.69
N LEU A 23 -13.57 10.99 12.92
CA LEU A 23 -12.98 12.14 13.64
C LEU A 23 -11.48 12.32 13.34
N ALA A 24 -10.84 11.37 12.67
CA ALA A 24 -9.42 11.45 12.37
C ALA A 24 -9.09 12.60 11.45
N ASP A 25 -10.03 13.00 10.58
CA ASP A 25 -9.83 14.06 9.59
C ASP A 25 -8.47 13.90 8.89
N ASN A 26 -8.27 12.69 8.35
CA ASN A 26 -7.05 12.40 7.61
C ASN A 26 -7.01 13.26 6.35
N PRO A 27 -5.89 13.94 6.07
CA PRO A 27 -5.75 14.64 4.81
C PRO A 27 -5.90 13.66 3.64
N VAL A 28 -6.76 13.99 2.69
CA VAL A 28 -6.80 13.31 1.40
C VAL A 28 -6.00 14.17 0.43
N VAL A 29 -4.83 13.68 0.05
CA VAL A 29 -3.98 14.37 -0.90
C VAL A 29 -4.29 13.88 -2.30
N HIS A 30 -4.81 14.76 -3.14
CA HIS A 30 -5.07 14.44 -4.53
C HIS A 30 -3.75 14.43 -5.30
N GLN A 31 -3.40 13.24 -5.79
CA GLN A 31 -2.24 13.08 -6.64
C GLN A 31 -2.72 13.05 -8.09
N GLY A 32 -2.26 14.02 -8.84
CA GLY A 32 -2.47 14.09 -10.27
C GLY A 32 -1.21 13.75 -11.04
N PHE A 33 -1.17 14.20 -12.27
CA PHE A 33 0.00 14.19 -13.12
C PHE A 33 1.03 15.25 -12.66
N LYS A 34 2.33 14.87 -12.64
CA LYS A 34 3.44 15.79 -12.37
C LYS A 34 4.68 15.41 -13.18
N ILE A 35 5.47 16.39 -13.53
CA ILE A 35 6.82 16.19 -14.11
C ILE A 35 7.84 16.63 -13.07
N PHE A 36 8.82 15.75 -12.80
CA PHE A 36 9.96 16.02 -11.93
C PHE A 36 11.24 16.04 -12.77
N GLY A 37 12.19 16.90 -12.40
CA GLY A 37 13.54 16.92 -12.94
C GLY A 37 13.63 17.27 -14.43
N SER A 38 14.73 16.84 -15.05
CA SER A 38 15.01 17.00 -16.48
C SER A 38 16.05 15.95 -16.92
N GLY A 39 16.05 15.57 -18.18
CA GLY A 39 16.98 14.56 -18.71
C GLY A 39 16.29 13.47 -19.52
N SER A 40 16.74 12.24 -19.40
CA SER A 40 16.09 11.10 -20.06
C SER A 40 14.72 10.85 -19.46
N ARG A 41 13.69 10.67 -20.32
CA ARG A 41 12.31 10.51 -19.87
C ARG A 41 12.07 9.14 -19.25
N ILE A 42 11.47 9.13 -18.08
CA ILE A 42 10.94 7.96 -17.36
C ILE A 42 9.45 8.18 -17.11
N ARG A 43 8.63 7.22 -17.50
CA ARG A 43 7.20 7.20 -17.19
C ARG A 43 7.00 6.37 -15.93
N TYR A 44 6.63 7.02 -14.84
CA TYR A 44 6.39 6.39 -13.56
C TYR A 44 4.90 6.44 -13.21
N MET A 45 4.30 5.28 -12.93
CA MET A 45 2.92 5.19 -12.47
C MET A 45 2.84 4.56 -11.08
N ALA A 46 2.11 5.23 -10.19
CA ALA A 46 1.71 4.68 -8.90
C ALA A 46 0.25 4.21 -8.96
N ALA A 47 -0.03 3.08 -8.34
CA ALA A 47 -1.35 2.48 -8.30
C ALA A 47 -1.56 1.73 -6.97
N GLY A 48 -2.81 1.40 -6.64
CA GLY A 48 -3.12 0.65 -5.43
C GLY A 48 -4.31 1.20 -4.66
N ASP A 49 -4.20 1.15 -3.33
CA ASP A 49 -5.25 1.56 -2.40
C ASP A 49 -4.96 2.94 -1.74
N SER A 50 -5.57 3.19 -0.58
CA SER A 50 -5.41 4.43 0.19
C SER A 50 -3.96 4.76 0.55
N THR A 51 -3.10 3.76 0.72
CA THR A 51 -1.68 3.97 1.00
C THR A 51 -0.94 4.51 -0.22
N ALA A 52 -1.28 4.05 -1.43
CA ALA A 52 -0.73 4.60 -2.66
C ALA A 52 -1.32 5.98 -3.01
N VAL A 53 -2.55 6.28 -2.58
CA VAL A 53 -3.10 7.64 -2.60
C VAL A 53 -2.32 8.55 -1.66
N GLY A 54 -1.87 8.04 -0.50
CA GLY A 54 -1.17 8.79 0.53
C GLY A 54 -2.07 9.24 1.67
N GLU A 55 -3.16 8.51 1.95
CA GLU A 55 -4.05 8.81 3.08
C GLU A 55 -3.26 8.80 4.40
N GLY A 56 -3.41 9.87 5.18
CA GLY A 56 -2.67 10.06 6.44
C GLY A 56 -1.40 10.90 6.32
N ALA A 57 -0.87 11.14 5.13
CA ALA A 57 0.22 12.10 4.92
C ALA A 57 -0.26 13.54 5.12
N SER A 58 0.59 14.41 5.65
CA SER A 58 0.25 15.82 5.89
C SER A 58 0.19 16.65 4.59
N SER A 59 0.87 16.20 3.53
CA SER A 59 0.85 16.81 2.20
C SER A 59 1.20 15.76 1.13
N VAL A 60 0.99 16.10 -0.14
CA VAL A 60 1.33 15.21 -1.27
C VAL A 60 2.83 14.90 -1.33
N GLU A 61 3.67 15.87 -0.98
CA GLU A 61 5.12 15.74 -0.99
C GLU A 61 5.62 14.72 0.05
N ASN A 62 4.81 14.43 1.08
CA ASN A 62 5.13 13.47 2.13
C ASN A 62 4.66 12.05 1.82
N THR A 63 3.97 11.83 0.71
CA THR A 63 3.59 10.49 0.27
C THR A 63 4.78 9.73 -0.31
N TYR A 64 4.81 8.40 -0.13
CA TYR A 64 5.90 7.60 -0.68
C TYR A 64 5.94 7.66 -2.22
N THR A 65 4.80 7.73 -2.88
CA THR A 65 4.72 7.77 -4.34
C THR A 65 5.32 9.04 -4.93
N TYR A 66 5.09 10.19 -4.28
CA TYR A 66 5.69 11.46 -4.69
C TYR A 66 7.20 11.46 -4.44
N LYS A 67 7.64 11.04 -3.25
CA LYS A 67 9.08 10.93 -2.91
C LYS A 67 9.84 9.99 -3.85
N LEU A 68 9.20 8.93 -4.32
CA LEU A 68 9.79 8.07 -5.35
C LEU A 68 9.91 8.79 -6.69
N GLY A 69 8.92 9.59 -7.08
CA GLY A 69 9.00 10.43 -8.28
C GLY A 69 10.18 11.39 -8.22
N GLU A 70 10.40 12.07 -7.09
CA GLU A 70 11.56 12.94 -6.87
C GLU A 70 12.88 12.16 -6.90
N ALA A 71 12.95 11.00 -6.24
CA ALA A 71 14.16 10.18 -6.22
C ALA A 71 14.53 9.64 -7.59
N LEU A 72 13.56 9.22 -8.39
CA LEU A 72 13.77 8.75 -9.77
C LEU A 72 14.20 9.87 -10.71
N ALA A 73 13.93 11.13 -10.37
CA ALA A 73 14.26 12.30 -11.17
C ALA A 73 15.74 12.70 -11.10
N HIS A 74 16.58 11.99 -10.35
CA HIS A 74 18.03 12.23 -10.33
C HIS A 74 18.65 11.94 -11.71
N GLY A 75 18.87 13.03 -12.49
CA GLY A 75 19.38 12.96 -13.86
C GLY A 75 18.35 12.53 -14.91
N ASN A 76 17.08 12.46 -14.57
CA ASN A 76 15.98 12.08 -15.45
C ASN A 76 14.84 13.13 -15.41
N GLU A 77 14.03 13.14 -16.47
CA GLU A 77 12.69 13.72 -16.44
C GLU A 77 11.68 12.62 -16.12
N VAL A 78 11.01 12.72 -14.99
CA VAL A 78 10.02 11.71 -14.56
C VAL A 78 8.63 12.23 -14.80
N GLU A 79 7.91 11.60 -15.74
CA GLU A 79 6.48 11.78 -15.94
C GLU A 79 5.72 10.89 -14.96
N TYR A 80 5.25 11.48 -13.87
CA TYR A 80 4.56 10.79 -12.78
C TYR A 80 3.05 10.87 -12.92
N GLN A 81 2.39 9.74 -12.72
CA GLN A 81 0.94 9.64 -12.60
C GLN A 81 0.55 8.70 -11.48
N ASN A 82 -0.52 9.03 -10.75
CA ASN A 82 -1.10 8.16 -9.71
C ASN A 82 -2.56 7.87 -10.03
N VAL A 83 -2.90 6.58 -10.11
CA VAL A 83 -4.25 6.07 -10.39
C VAL A 83 -4.84 5.28 -9.22
N ALA A 84 -4.20 5.34 -8.04
CA ALA A 84 -4.65 4.64 -6.85
C ALA A 84 -6.04 5.12 -6.39
N VAL A 85 -6.80 4.22 -5.77
CA VAL A 85 -8.17 4.46 -5.31
C VAL A 85 -8.31 4.04 -3.84
N ILE A 86 -8.76 4.97 -2.99
CA ILE A 86 -9.05 4.68 -1.58
C ILE A 86 -10.00 3.49 -1.47
N GLY A 87 -9.68 2.55 -0.57
CA GLY A 87 -10.50 1.37 -0.35
C GLY A 87 -10.36 0.27 -1.41
N ALA A 88 -9.49 0.42 -2.40
CA ALA A 88 -9.31 -0.58 -3.44
C ALA A 88 -8.90 -1.94 -2.84
N THR A 89 -9.57 -2.98 -3.32
CA THR A 89 -9.19 -4.38 -3.16
C THR A 89 -8.47 -4.88 -4.41
N THR A 90 -7.86 -6.04 -4.35
CA THR A 90 -7.24 -6.64 -5.54
C THR A 90 -8.24 -6.88 -6.67
N ASP A 91 -9.54 -7.16 -6.36
CA ASP A 91 -10.59 -7.27 -7.39
C ASP A 91 -10.88 -5.95 -8.06
N SER A 92 -11.09 -4.88 -7.27
CA SER A 92 -11.36 -3.56 -7.83
C SER A 92 -10.13 -2.99 -8.56
N PHE A 93 -8.91 -3.29 -8.09
CA PHE A 93 -7.69 -2.94 -8.80
C PHE A 93 -7.66 -3.54 -10.21
N ILE A 94 -7.93 -4.85 -10.33
CA ILE A 94 -7.97 -5.54 -11.63
C ILE A 94 -9.02 -4.90 -12.55
N LYS A 95 -10.19 -4.57 -12.01
CA LYS A 95 -11.29 -3.99 -12.76
C LYS A 95 -11.04 -2.54 -13.20
N ASP A 96 -10.51 -1.71 -12.30
CA ASP A 96 -10.60 -0.25 -12.42
C ASP A 96 -9.23 0.42 -12.70
N GLN A 97 -8.10 -0.20 -12.30
CA GLN A 97 -6.76 0.41 -12.41
C GLN A 97 -5.86 -0.31 -13.43
N LEU A 98 -5.94 -1.64 -13.53
CA LEU A 98 -5.00 -2.45 -14.32
C LEU A 98 -4.95 -2.01 -15.79
N GLN A 99 -6.11 -1.76 -16.42
CA GLN A 99 -6.15 -1.33 -17.82
C GLN A 99 -5.54 0.07 -18.01
N GLN A 100 -5.68 0.98 -17.04
CA GLN A 100 -5.07 2.31 -17.11
C GLN A 100 -3.53 2.20 -17.10
N ILE A 101 -2.95 1.27 -16.33
CA ILE A 101 -1.51 1.03 -16.30
C ILE A 101 -1.03 0.46 -17.64
N ILE A 102 -1.77 -0.50 -18.19
CA ILE A 102 -1.46 -1.12 -19.49
C ILE A 102 -1.48 -0.07 -20.61
N ASP A 103 -2.49 0.79 -20.65
CA ASP A 103 -2.63 1.83 -21.68
C ASP A 103 -1.57 2.93 -21.54
N TYR A 104 -1.20 3.25 -20.31
CA TYR A 104 -0.15 4.25 -20.04
C TYR A 104 1.24 3.75 -20.44
N LYS A 105 1.51 2.44 -20.39
CA LYS A 105 2.81 1.81 -20.69
C LYS A 105 3.95 2.45 -19.90
N PRO A 106 3.95 2.39 -18.58
CA PRO A 106 5.01 2.96 -17.76
C PRO A 106 6.34 2.22 -17.94
N ASP A 107 7.45 2.89 -17.65
CA ASP A 107 8.77 2.26 -17.47
C ASP A 107 8.89 1.65 -16.07
N ILE A 108 8.25 2.28 -15.10
CA ILE A 108 8.21 1.85 -13.69
C ILE A 108 6.77 1.94 -13.19
N VAL A 109 6.30 0.88 -12.54
CA VAL A 109 5.03 0.90 -11.79
C VAL A 109 5.26 0.48 -10.35
N THR A 110 4.71 1.23 -9.40
CA THR A 110 4.63 0.84 -7.98
C THR A 110 3.19 0.56 -7.62
N ILE A 111 2.96 -0.56 -6.91
CA ILE A 111 1.63 -1.02 -6.52
C ILE A 111 1.62 -1.33 -5.03
N SER A 112 0.70 -0.72 -4.29
CA SER A 112 0.41 -1.07 -2.91
C SER A 112 -1.05 -1.48 -2.80
N ILE A 113 -1.31 -2.75 -2.48
CA ILE A 113 -2.65 -3.34 -2.52
C ILE A 113 -2.73 -4.55 -1.58
N GLY A 114 -3.94 -4.94 -1.18
CA GLY A 114 -4.21 -6.17 -0.44
C GLY A 114 -4.61 -5.98 1.02
N ALA A 115 -4.35 -4.82 1.62
CA ALA A 115 -4.78 -4.53 2.99
C ALA A 115 -6.31 -4.57 3.13
N ASN A 116 -7.04 -4.01 2.15
CA ASN A 116 -8.51 -4.03 2.13
C ASN A 116 -9.08 -5.44 1.91
N ASP A 117 -8.45 -6.26 1.07
CA ASP A 117 -8.84 -7.67 0.93
C ASP A 117 -8.77 -8.40 2.27
N ARG A 118 -7.71 -8.10 3.05
CA ARG A 118 -7.52 -8.69 4.37
C ARG A 118 -8.59 -8.27 5.36
N THR A 119 -8.90 -6.97 5.43
CA THR A 119 -9.98 -6.45 6.31
C THR A 119 -11.38 -6.93 5.88
N HIS A 120 -11.59 -7.20 4.61
CA HIS A 120 -12.80 -7.80 4.06
C HIS A 120 -12.83 -9.33 4.16
N LEU A 121 -11.85 -9.94 4.85
CA LEU A 121 -11.75 -11.38 5.10
C LEU A 121 -11.64 -12.25 3.85
N LYS A 122 -11.17 -11.69 2.73
CA LYS A 122 -10.93 -12.45 1.50
C LYS A 122 -9.96 -13.60 1.75
N SER A 123 -10.13 -14.72 1.07
CA SER A 123 -9.27 -15.89 1.25
C SER A 123 -7.83 -15.64 0.78
N ASN A 124 -6.85 -16.32 1.39
CA ASN A 124 -5.46 -16.24 0.94
C ASN A 124 -5.32 -16.68 -0.53
N ALA A 125 -6.05 -17.73 -0.92
CA ALA A 125 -6.02 -18.25 -2.29
C ALA A 125 -6.50 -17.21 -3.31
N ASP A 126 -7.60 -16.50 -3.02
CA ASP A 126 -8.15 -15.49 -3.92
C ASP A 126 -7.24 -14.25 -4.00
N ILE A 127 -6.67 -13.81 -2.88
CA ILE A 127 -5.72 -12.69 -2.87
C ILE A 127 -4.50 -13.05 -3.72
N LEU A 128 -3.91 -14.23 -3.49
CA LEU A 128 -2.74 -14.68 -4.23
C LEU A 128 -3.04 -14.85 -5.74
N ALA A 129 -4.21 -15.37 -6.08
CA ALA A 129 -4.64 -15.48 -7.47
C ALA A 129 -4.73 -14.12 -8.15
N ASN A 130 -5.27 -13.11 -7.45
CA ASN A 130 -5.34 -11.75 -7.96
C ASN A 130 -3.95 -11.11 -8.12
N TYR A 131 -3.03 -11.29 -7.17
CA TYR A 131 -1.63 -10.86 -7.32
C TYR A 131 -1.00 -11.47 -8.57
N LYS A 132 -1.18 -12.78 -8.80
CA LYS A 132 -0.68 -13.47 -10.00
C LYS A 132 -1.30 -12.90 -11.27
N THR A 133 -2.60 -12.61 -11.27
CA THR A 133 -3.29 -11.98 -12.40
C THR A 133 -2.74 -10.59 -12.69
N ILE A 134 -2.63 -9.73 -11.68
CA ILE A 134 -2.08 -8.36 -11.82
C ILE A 134 -0.68 -8.42 -12.41
N ILE A 135 0.20 -9.21 -11.80
CA ILE A 135 1.59 -9.36 -12.24
C ILE A 135 1.65 -9.94 -13.67
N GLY A 136 0.91 -11.00 -13.94
CA GLY A 136 0.89 -11.67 -15.24
C GLY A 136 0.49 -10.72 -16.37
N GLU A 137 -0.61 -10.00 -16.19
CA GLU A 137 -1.13 -9.03 -17.16
C GLU A 137 -0.11 -7.88 -17.42
N LEU A 138 0.50 -7.37 -16.36
CA LEU A 138 1.50 -6.30 -16.50
C LEU A 138 2.79 -6.78 -17.16
N VAL A 139 3.25 -7.99 -16.83
CA VAL A 139 4.43 -8.59 -17.47
C VAL A 139 4.19 -8.88 -18.94
N GLU A 140 2.99 -9.36 -19.29
CA GLU A 140 2.64 -9.70 -20.67
C GLU A 140 2.44 -8.45 -21.55
N LYS A 141 1.74 -7.42 -21.00
CA LYS A 141 1.22 -6.30 -21.79
C LYS A 141 2.05 -5.02 -21.69
N THR A 142 3.06 -4.97 -20.81
CA THR A 142 3.92 -3.79 -20.65
C THR A 142 5.41 -4.14 -20.66
N GLY A 143 6.27 -3.12 -20.83
CA GLY A 143 7.72 -3.21 -20.62
C GLY A 143 8.15 -2.84 -19.19
N ALA A 144 7.24 -2.55 -18.30
CA ALA A 144 7.51 -1.97 -16.99
C ALA A 144 8.36 -2.85 -16.08
N ARG A 145 9.19 -2.21 -15.25
CA ARG A 145 9.67 -2.78 -13.99
C ARG A 145 8.56 -2.60 -12.96
N ILE A 146 8.15 -3.70 -12.35
CA ILE A 146 7.01 -3.76 -11.44
C ILE A 146 7.53 -3.90 -10.01
N TYR A 147 7.12 -2.99 -9.14
CA TYR A 147 7.38 -3.00 -7.72
C TYR A 147 6.04 -3.08 -6.99
N ILE A 148 5.71 -4.24 -6.44
CA ILE A 148 4.45 -4.49 -5.74
C ILE A 148 4.74 -4.82 -4.27
N THR A 149 3.96 -4.29 -3.35
CA THR A 149 4.15 -4.59 -1.92
C THR A 149 3.60 -5.96 -1.57
N ASP A 150 4.16 -6.58 -0.54
CA ASP A 150 3.41 -7.52 0.27
C ASP A 150 2.30 -6.79 1.08
N ILE A 151 1.57 -7.50 1.91
CA ILE A 151 0.50 -6.90 2.72
C ILE A 151 1.12 -6.37 4.02
N PRO A 152 0.87 -5.08 4.39
CA PRO A 152 1.42 -4.48 5.59
C PRO A 152 0.95 -5.17 6.87
N SER A 153 1.74 -5.05 7.94
CA SER A 153 1.41 -5.60 9.25
C SER A 153 0.20 -4.89 9.88
N PHE A 154 -0.72 -5.67 10.44
CA PHE A 154 -1.83 -5.18 11.24
C PHE A 154 -1.50 -5.10 12.73
N GLU A 155 -0.34 -5.59 13.18
CA GLU A 155 0.00 -5.75 14.60
C GLU A 155 -0.14 -4.44 15.39
N ASN A 156 0.21 -3.31 14.79
CA ASN A 156 0.16 -1.99 15.42
C ASN A 156 -0.99 -1.11 14.94
N ALA A 157 -1.83 -1.57 14.02
CA ALA A 157 -3.00 -0.86 13.51
C ALA A 157 -4.12 -0.80 14.56
N SER A 158 -3.96 0.07 15.57
CA SER A 158 -4.82 0.09 16.75
C SER A 158 -6.25 0.63 16.53
N LEU A 159 -6.57 1.07 15.31
CA LEU A 159 -7.95 1.27 14.86
C LEU A 159 -8.74 -0.02 14.99
N LEU A 160 -8.14 -1.14 14.61
CA LEU A 160 -8.78 -2.45 14.61
C LEU A 160 -8.78 -3.06 16.01
N PRO A 161 -9.94 -3.57 16.50
CA PRO A 161 -10.05 -4.14 17.84
C PRO A 161 -9.38 -5.52 17.93
N MET A 162 -8.91 -5.88 19.14
CA MET A 162 -8.52 -7.25 19.46
C MET A 162 -9.79 -8.10 19.67
N PRO A 163 -9.85 -9.39 19.32
CA PRO A 163 -8.77 -10.18 18.68
C PRO A 163 -8.73 -10.11 17.16
N PHE A 164 -9.60 -9.29 16.53
CA PHE A 164 -9.71 -9.21 15.07
C PHE A 164 -8.38 -8.82 14.42
N ARG A 165 -7.69 -7.85 14.99
CA ARG A 165 -6.37 -7.41 14.52
C ARG A 165 -5.34 -8.56 14.50
N SER A 166 -5.24 -9.33 15.58
CA SER A 166 -4.33 -10.50 15.64
C SER A 166 -4.72 -11.60 14.66
N PHE A 167 -5.99 -11.77 14.40
CA PHE A 167 -6.48 -12.71 13.38
C PHE A 167 -6.04 -12.28 11.97
N LEU A 168 -6.18 -10.99 11.63
CA LEU A 168 -5.72 -10.47 10.34
C LEU A 168 -4.21 -10.62 10.20
N GLU A 169 -3.46 -10.26 11.24
CA GLU A 169 -2.01 -10.38 11.27
C GLU A 169 -1.54 -11.82 11.03
N SER A 170 -2.12 -12.79 11.75
CA SER A 170 -1.78 -14.22 11.57
C SER A 170 -2.00 -14.68 10.12
N ARG A 171 -3.10 -14.24 9.49
CA ARG A 171 -3.39 -14.58 8.09
C ARG A 171 -2.44 -13.89 7.12
N THR A 172 -2.02 -12.66 7.43
CA THR A 172 -1.06 -11.90 6.63
C THR A 172 0.30 -12.57 6.65
N ARG A 173 0.81 -12.94 7.84
CA ARG A 173 2.07 -13.68 7.98
C ARG A 173 2.08 -15.03 7.24
N THR A 174 0.93 -15.66 7.07
CA THR A 174 0.81 -16.90 6.30
C THR A 174 0.86 -16.65 4.78
N LEU A 175 0.35 -15.52 4.30
CA LEU A 175 0.26 -15.23 2.87
C LEU A 175 1.49 -14.51 2.31
N ASN A 176 2.10 -13.61 3.07
CA ASN A 176 3.21 -12.78 2.57
C ASN A 176 4.38 -13.58 2.00
N PRO A 177 4.82 -14.72 2.58
CA PRO A 177 5.83 -15.55 1.94
C PRO A 177 5.47 -16.04 0.53
N GLU A 178 4.18 -16.31 0.27
CA GLU A 178 3.71 -16.72 -1.05
C GLU A 178 3.69 -15.52 -2.04
N ILE A 179 3.37 -14.32 -1.56
CA ILE A 179 3.47 -13.08 -2.35
C ILE A 179 4.94 -12.78 -2.65
N MET A 180 5.83 -12.85 -1.66
CA MET A 180 7.27 -12.64 -1.84
C MET A 180 7.89 -13.60 -2.87
N ALA A 181 7.39 -14.83 -2.96
CA ALA A 181 7.82 -15.82 -3.95
C ALA A 181 7.43 -15.48 -5.40
N LEU A 182 6.66 -14.42 -5.65
CA LEU A 182 6.30 -13.96 -7.00
C LEU A 182 7.39 -13.08 -7.64
N GLU A 183 8.51 -12.82 -6.96
CA GLU A 183 9.63 -12.06 -7.52
C GLU A 183 10.20 -12.70 -8.79
N THR A 184 10.56 -11.85 -9.74
CA THR A 184 11.27 -12.21 -10.97
C THR A 184 12.30 -11.13 -11.32
N SER A 185 12.96 -11.24 -12.46
CA SER A 185 13.86 -10.17 -12.94
C SER A 185 13.14 -8.83 -13.20
N ARG A 186 11.84 -8.85 -13.53
CA ARG A 186 11.03 -7.65 -13.81
C ARG A 186 10.05 -7.29 -12.71
N VAL A 187 9.80 -8.20 -11.78
CA VAL A 187 8.87 -8.04 -10.66
C VAL A 187 9.66 -8.10 -9.36
N ARG A 188 9.57 -7.06 -8.57
CA ARG A 188 10.14 -6.99 -7.23
C ARG A 188 9.03 -6.86 -6.22
N VAL A 189 9.01 -7.71 -5.22
CA VAL A 189 8.09 -7.59 -4.09
C VAL A 189 8.76 -6.77 -2.99
N VAL A 190 8.14 -5.67 -2.64
CA VAL A 190 8.62 -4.77 -1.60
C VAL A 190 8.06 -5.22 -0.26
N ASP A 191 8.95 -5.61 0.64
CA ASP A 191 8.60 -5.98 2.00
C ASP A 191 8.19 -4.72 2.79
N ILE A 192 6.89 -4.52 2.92
CA ILE A 192 6.33 -3.44 3.76
C ILE A 192 5.96 -3.98 5.14
N HIS A 193 5.78 -5.29 5.24
CA HIS A 193 5.39 -5.92 6.49
C HIS A 193 6.48 -5.80 7.56
N ASP A 194 7.73 -6.10 7.20
CA ASP A 194 8.83 -6.20 8.16
C ASP A 194 9.95 -5.16 7.93
N PHE A 195 10.07 -4.53 6.75
CA PHE A 195 11.17 -3.63 6.41
C PHE A 195 11.26 -2.40 7.31
N GLY A 196 12.40 -2.26 7.97
CA GLY A 196 12.82 -1.00 8.60
C GLY A 196 12.07 -0.59 9.87
N TRP A 197 11.05 -1.34 10.32
CA TRP A 197 10.26 -0.96 11.50
C TRP A 197 11.08 -0.99 12.79
N ASP A 198 12.12 -1.79 12.88
CA ASP A 198 13.05 -1.85 14.02
C ASP A 198 13.84 -0.54 14.21
N ASN A 199 13.88 0.33 13.19
CA ASN A 199 14.51 1.65 13.29
C ASN A 199 13.66 2.65 14.09
N TYR A 200 12.40 2.32 14.38
CA TYR A 200 11.48 3.19 15.12
C TYR A 200 11.31 2.70 16.57
N PRO A 201 11.83 3.44 17.58
CA PRO A 201 11.68 3.07 18.99
C PRO A 201 10.23 2.92 19.44
N ASP A 202 9.31 3.59 18.75
CA ASP A 202 7.87 3.54 18.98
C ASP A 202 7.15 3.57 17.64
N ILE A 203 6.88 2.40 17.10
CA ILE A 203 6.20 2.23 15.81
C ILE A 203 4.80 2.89 15.79
N THR A 204 4.15 3.08 16.95
CA THR A 204 2.84 3.72 16.99
C THR A 204 2.86 5.17 16.54
N LYS A 205 4.04 5.81 16.53
CA LYS A 205 4.24 7.17 16.03
C LYS A 205 4.30 7.26 14.50
N THR A 206 4.36 6.14 13.81
CA THR A 206 4.36 6.10 12.34
C THR A 206 2.96 6.07 11.74
N PHE A 207 1.92 6.02 12.57
CA PHE A 207 0.53 6.02 12.16
C PHE A 207 -0.11 7.41 12.20
N ALA A 208 -1.02 7.67 11.30
CA ALA A 208 -1.87 8.86 11.26
C ALA A 208 -2.86 8.89 12.44
N LYS A 209 -3.70 9.93 12.49
CA LYS A 209 -4.68 10.11 13.58
C LYS A 209 -5.69 8.97 13.68
N ASP A 210 -6.01 8.33 12.56
CA ASP A 210 -6.91 7.16 12.49
C ASP A 210 -6.31 5.88 13.07
N LYS A 211 -5.00 5.86 13.38
CA LYS A 211 -4.29 4.68 13.91
C LYS A 211 -4.30 3.46 12.99
N PHE A 212 -4.38 3.72 11.69
CA PHE A 212 -4.41 2.69 10.65
C PHE A 212 -3.49 3.02 9.48
N HIS A 213 -3.64 4.20 8.87
CA HIS A 213 -2.79 4.64 7.77
C HIS A 213 -1.44 5.15 8.27
N PRO A 214 -0.38 5.07 7.44
CA PRO A 214 0.89 5.71 7.72
C PRO A 214 0.73 7.24 7.80
N ASN A 215 1.48 7.89 8.68
CA ASN A 215 1.71 9.33 8.61
C ASN A 215 3.00 9.62 7.80
N ASP A 216 3.48 10.86 7.81
CA ASP A 216 4.70 11.27 7.07
C ASP A 216 5.90 10.38 7.41
N LEU A 217 6.08 10.02 8.69
CA LEU A 217 7.18 9.16 9.15
C LEU A 217 7.01 7.72 8.67
N GLY A 218 5.77 7.21 8.69
CA GLY A 218 5.44 5.90 8.14
C GLY A 218 5.68 5.85 6.62
N TYR A 219 5.30 6.89 5.89
CA TYR A 219 5.56 6.99 4.45
C TYR A 219 7.04 7.18 4.09
N GLU A 220 7.84 7.76 4.98
CA GLU A 220 9.29 7.77 4.82
C GLU A 220 9.86 6.33 4.84
N ASN A 221 9.41 5.50 5.80
CA ASN A 221 9.79 4.08 5.82
C ASN A 221 9.37 3.34 4.55
N TRP A 222 8.15 3.55 4.06
CA TRP A 222 7.68 2.98 2.80
C TRP A 222 8.54 3.42 1.62
N THR A 223 8.89 4.72 1.55
CA THR A 223 9.82 5.24 0.52
C THR A 223 11.14 4.50 0.55
N ASN A 224 11.71 4.30 1.74
CA ASN A 224 12.98 3.60 1.90
C ASN A 224 12.90 2.14 1.48
N ALA A 225 11.79 1.44 1.78
CA ALA A 225 11.55 0.06 1.34
C ALA A 225 11.53 -0.06 -0.19
N PHE A 226 10.79 0.83 -0.86
CA PHE A 226 10.76 0.86 -2.32
C PHE A 226 12.13 1.21 -2.92
N LEU A 227 12.83 2.21 -2.40
CA LEU A 227 14.15 2.61 -2.87
C LEU A 227 15.17 1.49 -2.71
N TYR A 228 15.13 0.75 -1.60
CA TYR A 228 15.96 -0.42 -1.37
C TYR A 228 15.81 -1.46 -2.50
N LYS A 229 14.56 -1.78 -2.87
CA LYS A 229 14.27 -2.70 -3.99
C LYS A 229 14.60 -2.12 -5.38
N ILE A 230 14.39 -0.83 -5.58
CA ILE A 230 14.72 -0.15 -6.86
C ILE A 230 16.23 -0.15 -7.11
N GLN A 231 17.04 -0.01 -6.06
CA GLN A 231 18.51 -0.06 -6.10
C GLN A 231 19.07 -1.48 -6.27
N GLY A 232 18.25 -2.50 -6.26
CA GLY A 232 18.65 -3.89 -6.56
C GLY A 232 19.02 -4.75 -5.36
N HIS A 233 18.59 -4.38 -4.17
CA HIS A 233 18.78 -5.12 -2.91
C HIS A 233 17.63 -6.09 -2.61
#